data_a913a078b7f98fc5f6fcbc46afc101cc
#
_entry.id   a913a078b7f98fc5f6fcbc46afc101cc
#
_cell.length_a   1.000
_cell.length_b   1.000
_cell.length_c   1.000
_cell.angle_alpha   90.00
_cell.angle_beta   90.00
_cell.angle_gamma   90.00
#
_symmetry.space_group_name_H-M   'P 1'
#
loop_
_entity.id
_entity.type
_entity.pdbx_description
1 polymer ?
#
loop_
_entity_poly.entity_id
_entity_poly.type
_entity_poly.pdbx_seq_one_letter_code
_entity_poly.pdbx_strand_id
1 'polypeptide(L)'
;ASDVYKRQGGPLHFLSELKAAFIRTLNLDEEHAITPLNSHLFAAIGSALNYKEDKVTTLAGLHTKLQSDIHMEFEVARLDPLFKDQAEYDAFRTRHDGHHVKSADLASYEGNCYLGIDAGSTTTKVALIGEDGSLLYSFYSNNNGSPLSTAIRAIKDIYSKLPEKAHIVHSCSTGYGEALQKAALK
;
A
#
# COMPACT_ATOMS: atom_id res chain seq x y z
N ALA A 1 14.71 -8.91 35.49
CA ALA A 1 13.39 -9.15 34.87
C ALA A 1 13.64 -9.57 33.44
N SER A 2 13.43 -10.84 33.13
CA SER A 2 13.51 -11.30 31.74
C SER A 2 12.30 -10.78 30.99
N ASP A 3 12.51 -9.82 30.09
CA ASP A 3 11.50 -9.40 29.15
C ASP A 3 11.21 -10.57 28.19
N VAL A 4 10.13 -11.28 28.48
CA VAL A 4 9.66 -12.36 27.61
C VAL A 4 9.03 -11.72 26.37
N TYR A 5 9.79 -11.58 25.30
CA TYR A 5 9.29 -11.13 24.00
C TYR A 5 8.43 -12.24 23.38
N LYS A 6 7.12 -12.10 23.49
CA LYS A 6 6.19 -12.99 22.79
C LYS A 6 6.01 -12.50 21.35
N ARG A 7 6.67 -13.14 20.41
CA ARG A 7 6.51 -12.93 18.98
C ARG A 7 5.82 -14.14 18.38
N GLN A 8 4.62 -13.94 17.83
CA GLN A 8 3.80 -14.99 17.23
C GLN A 8 3.14 -14.49 15.95
N GLY A 9 2.45 -15.37 15.25
CA GLY A 9 1.60 -15.02 14.10
C GLY A 9 2.13 -15.61 12.80
N GLY A 10 1.43 -15.29 11.71
CA GLY A 10 1.70 -15.83 10.39
C GLY A 10 3.15 -15.67 9.92
N PRO A 11 3.76 -14.48 9.98
CA PRO A 11 5.12 -14.30 9.47
C PRO A 11 6.15 -15.23 10.06
N LEU A 12 6.18 -15.40 11.39
CA LEU A 12 7.15 -16.29 12.05
C LEU A 12 6.83 -17.78 11.89
N HIS A 13 5.59 -18.12 11.56
CA HIS A 13 5.21 -19.48 11.26
C HIS A 13 5.63 -19.89 9.84
N PHE A 14 5.36 -19.03 8.85
CA PHE A 14 5.55 -19.35 7.44
C PHE A 14 6.94 -19.00 6.89
N LEU A 15 7.64 -18.03 7.50
CA LEU A 15 8.95 -17.56 7.05
C LEU A 15 10.06 -18.13 7.94
N SER A 16 10.58 -19.29 7.57
CA SER A 16 11.62 -20.01 8.33
C SER A 16 12.88 -19.17 8.55
N GLU A 17 13.33 -18.43 7.52
CA GLU A 17 14.51 -17.57 7.61
C GLU A 17 14.31 -16.39 8.56
N LEU A 18 13.12 -15.77 8.55
CA LEU A 18 12.78 -14.72 9.50
C LEU A 18 12.82 -15.26 10.95
N LYS A 19 12.24 -16.43 11.16
CA LYS A 19 12.27 -17.10 12.48
C LYS A 19 13.71 -17.40 12.92
N ALA A 20 14.53 -17.97 12.04
CA ALA A 20 15.93 -18.26 12.33
C ALA A 20 16.72 -16.98 12.64
N ALA A 21 16.46 -15.89 11.90
CA ALA A 21 17.07 -14.60 12.19
C ALA A 21 16.67 -14.06 13.58
N PHE A 22 15.42 -14.17 13.99
CA PHE A 22 14.97 -13.80 15.33
C PHE A 22 15.66 -14.62 16.42
N ILE A 23 15.73 -15.94 16.28
CA ILE A 23 16.42 -16.84 17.24
C ILE A 23 17.88 -16.43 17.40
N ARG A 24 18.60 -16.21 16.30
CA ARG A 24 20.00 -15.77 16.31
C ARG A 24 20.19 -14.39 16.95
N THR A 25 19.37 -13.42 16.56
CA THR A 25 19.50 -12.03 17.03
C THR A 25 19.21 -11.90 18.52
N LEU A 26 18.25 -12.67 19.03
CA LEU A 26 17.89 -12.68 20.45
C LEU A 26 18.69 -13.69 21.26
N ASN A 27 19.57 -14.45 20.62
CA ASN A 27 20.41 -15.49 21.21
C ASN A 27 19.58 -16.50 22.04
N LEU A 28 18.46 -16.98 21.43
CA LEU A 28 17.56 -17.94 22.09
C LEU A 28 18.08 -19.37 21.93
N ASP A 29 18.05 -20.12 23.00
CA ASP A 29 18.28 -21.57 23.01
C ASP A 29 17.00 -22.35 22.67
N GLU A 30 17.11 -23.69 22.62
CA GLU A 30 15.98 -24.57 22.31
C GLU A 30 14.85 -24.53 23.35
N GLU A 31 15.18 -24.25 24.61
CA GLU A 31 14.21 -24.15 25.71
C GLU A 31 13.36 -22.86 25.56
N HIS A 32 13.96 -21.78 25.08
CA HIS A 32 13.31 -20.47 24.95
C HIS A 32 12.74 -20.21 23.54
N ALA A 33 13.12 -20.99 22.53
CA ALA A 33 12.62 -20.88 21.14
C ALA A 33 11.47 -21.84 20.84
N ILE A 34 10.36 -21.69 21.56
CA ILE A 34 9.19 -22.57 21.43
C ILE A 34 8.40 -22.24 20.15
N THR A 35 8.29 -23.19 19.22
CA THR A 35 7.53 -23.02 17.97
C THR A 35 6.55 -24.18 17.77
N PRO A 36 5.35 -24.13 18.34
CA PRO A 36 4.33 -25.14 18.14
C PRO A 36 3.82 -25.17 16.70
N LEU A 37 3.32 -26.34 16.27
CA LEU A 37 2.84 -26.59 14.91
C LEU A 37 1.76 -25.60 14.46
N ASN A 38 0.89 -25.17 15.38
CA ASN A 38 -0.24 -24.27 15.12
C ASN A 38 -0.01 -22.84 15.61
N SER A 39 1.25 -22.40 15.71
CA SER A 39 1.60 -21.06 16.24
C SER A 39 0.93 -19.91 15.51
N HIS A 40 0.59 -20.05 14.24
CA HIS A 40 -0.15 -19.05 13.45
C HIS A 40 -1.61 -18.86 13.91
N LEU A 41 -2.17 -19.83 14.63
CA LEU A 41 -3.54 -19.79 15.14
C LEU A 41 -3.64 -19.31 16.59
N PHE A 42 -2.54 -18.98 17.25
CA PHE A 42 -2.53 -18.68 18.68
C PHE A 42 -3.46 -17.55 19.09
N ALA A 43 -3.61 -16.51 18.27
CA ALA A 43 -4.55 -15.44 18.57
C ALA A 43 -6.00 -15.94 18.57
N ALA A 44 -6.37 -16.76 17.58
CA ALA A 44 -7.70 -17.35 17.50
C ALA A 44 -7.96 -18.37 18.63
N ILE A 45 -6.96 -19.20 18.95
CA ILE A 45 -7.04 -20.15 20.07
C ILE A 45 -7.20 -19.39 21.39
N GLY A 46 -6.42 -18.35 21.62
CA GLY A 46 -6.52 -17.50 22.80
C GLY A 46 -7.89 -16.83 22.93
N SER A 47 -8.45 -16.36 21.82
CA SER A 47 -9.81 -15.82 21.80
C SER A 47 -10.86 -16.87 22.17
N ALA A 48 -10.72 -18.08 21.63
CA ALA A 48 -11.63 -19.19 21.97
C ALA A 48 -11.54 -19.61 23.43
N LEU A 49 -10.33 -19.62 24.01
CA LEU A 49 -10.12 -19.96 25.42
C LEU A 49 -10.55 -18.86 26.40
N ASN A 50 -10.70 -17.63 25.92
CA ASN A 50 -11.12 -16.50 26.74
C ASN A 50 -12.65 -16.27 26.67
N TYR A 51 -13.42 -17.33 26.41
CA TYR A 51 -14.88 -17.23 26.41
C TYR A 51 -15.41 -16.95 27.81
N LYS A 52 -16.59 -16.32 27.88
CA LYS A 52 -17.33 -16.09 29.12
C LYS A 52 -18.67 -16.78 29.04
N GLU A 53 -19.02 -17.57 30.04
CA GLU A 53 -20.26 -18.37 30.07
C GLU A 53 -21.53 -17.54 29.98
N ASP A 54 -21.51 -16.31 30.48
CA ASP A 54 -22.64 -15.37 30.42
C ASP A 54 -22.94 -14.84 29.02
N LYS A 55 -22.09 -15.10 28.05
CA LYS A 55 -22.22 -14.65 26.64
C LYS A 55 -22.44 -15.78 25.64
N VAL A 56 -22.91 -16.93 26.08
CA VAL A 56 -23.15 -18.07 25.20
C VAL A 56 -24.42 -17.85 24.37
N THR A 57 -24.35 -18.13 23.08
CA THR A 57 -25.49 -18.18 22.18
C THR A 57 -25.61 -19.55 21.50
N THR A 58 -26.80 -19.93 21.11
CA THR A 58 -27.00 -21.16 20.33
C THR A 58 -26.62 -20.95 18.86
N LEU A 59 -26.32 -22.04 18.13
CA LEU A 59 -26.06 -21.98 16.70
C LEU A 59 -27.24 -21.37 15.93
N ALA A 60 -28.49 -21.74 16.30
CA ALA A 60 -29.68 -21.15 15.72
C ALA A 60 -29.81 -19.64 16.00
N GLY A 61 -29.49 -19.21 17.22
CA GLY A 61 -29.47 -17.80 17.59
C GLY A 61 -28.41 -17.00 16.84
N LEU A 62 -27.23 -17.59 16.63
CA LEU A 62 -26.18 -16.98 15.82
C LEU A 62 -26.61 -16.85 14.35
N HIS A 63 -27.20 -17.90 13.77
CA HIS A 63 -27.72 -17.89 12.40
C HIS A 63 -28.77 -16.81 12.20
N THR A 64 -29.73 -16.69 13.14
CA THR A 64 -30.75 -15.64 13.10
C THR A 64 -30.14 -14.25 13.15
N LYS A 65 -29.14 -14.03 14.01
CA LYS A 65 -28.41 -12.73 14.09
C LYS A 65 -27.68 -12.40 12.79
N LEU A 66 -27.04 -13.38 12.14
CA LEU A 66 -26.32 -13.17 10.88
C LEU A 66 -27.24 -12.91 9.69
N GLN A 67 -28.52 -13.35 9.76
CA GLN A 67 -29.53 -13.07 8.74
C GLN A 67 -30.30 -11.76 8.97
N SER A 68 -30.22 -11.18 10.18
CA SER A 68 -30.80 -9.89 10.47
C SER A 68 -29.84 -8.76 10.03
N ASP A 69 -30.41 -7.58 9.74
CA ASP A 69 -29.59 -6.39 9.53
C ASP A 69 -28.76 -6.12 10.78
N ILE A 70 -27.45 -6.28 10.64
CA ILE A 70 -26.50 -6.06 11.75
C ILE A 70 -26.34 -4.54 11.92
N HIS A 71 -27.12 -3.95 12.80
CA HIS A 71 -26.85 -2.61 13.29
C HIS A 71 -25.61 -2.66 14.21
N MET A 72 -24.46 -2.23 13.69
CA MET A 72 -23.27 -2.05 14.51
C MET A 72 -23.38 -0.71 15.22
N GLU A 73 -23.65 -0.74 16.53
CA GLU A 73 -23.40 0.43 17.37
C GLU A 73 -21.88 0.59 17.52
N PHE A 74 -21.37 1.68 17.00
CA PHE A 74 -19.94 2.01 17.17
C PHE A 74 -19.76 2.71 18.50
N GLU A 75 -18.77 2.29 19.27
CA GLU A 75 -18.41 2.90 20.57
C GLU A 75 -17.91 4.35 20.44
N VAL A 76 -17.64 4.82 19.22
CA VAL A 76 -17.15 6.17 18.94
C VAL A 76 -18.15 6.93 18.08
N ALA A 77 -18.35 8.21 18.37
CA ALA A 77 -19.13 9.10 17.53
C ALA A 77 -18.51 9.16 16.12
N ARG A 78 -19.33 8.90 15.11
CA ARG A 78 -18.92 9.07 13.71
C ARG A 78 -19.13 10.51 13.29
N LEU A 79 -18.24 10.97 12.42
CA LEU A 79 -18.48 12.21 11.68
C LEU A 79 -19.68 12.01 10.74
N ASP A 80 -20.34 13.13 10.42
CA ASP A 80 -21.35 13.12 9.39
C ASP A 80 -20.79 12.60 8.05
N PRO A 81 -21.62 12.00 7.20
CA PRO A 81 -21.20 11.63 5.86
C PRO A 81 -20.60 12.82 5.11
N LEU A 82 -19.58 12.57 4.31
CA LEU A 82 -18.88 13.62 3.54
C LEU A 82 -19.83 14.38 2.61
N PHE A 83 -20.86 13.72 2.10
CA PHE A 83 -21.91 14.31 1.27
C PHE A 83 -23.28 13.96 1.87
N LYS A 84 -24.17 14.92 1.94
CA LYS A 84 -25.53 14.75 2.47
C LYS A 84 -26.41 13.93 1.53
N ASP A 85 -26.21 14.13 0.23
CA ASP A 85 -27.00 13.52 -0.82
C ASP A 85 -26.22 13.41 -2.13
N GLN A 86 -26.83 12.79 -3.14
CA GLN A 86 -26.24 12.61 -4.46
C GLN A 86 -25.97 13.94 -5.17
N ALA A 87 -26.81 14.97 -4.95
CA ALA A 87 -26.64 16.27 -5.59
C ALA A 87 -25.37 16.99 -5.10
N GLU A 88 -25.07 16.90 -3.80
CA GLU A 88 -23.82 17.44 -3.24
C GLU A 88 -22.59 16.70 -3.77
N TYR A 89 -22.66 15.38 -3.91
CA TYR A 89 -21.61 14.58 -4.52
C TYR A 89 -21.40 14.95 -5.99
N ASP A 90 -22.47 15.13 -6.77
CA ASP A 90 -22.40 15.50 -8.18
C ASP A 90 -21.83 16.91 -8.37
N ALA A 91 -22.20 17.85 -7.49
CA ALA A 91 -21.61 19.19 -7.49
C ALA A 91 -20.11 19.16 -7.17
N PHE A 92 -19.69 18.33 -6.19
CA PHE A 92 -18.28 18.09 -5.90
C PHE A 92 -17.54 17.53 -7.12
N ARG A 93 -18.09 16.50 -7.76
CA ARG A 93 -17.53 15.89 -8.98
C ARG A 93 -17.39 16.91 -10.10
N THR A 94 -18.44 17.65 -10.40
CA THR A 94 -18.45 18.66 -11.47
C THR A 94 -17.37 19.73 -11.24
N ARG A 95 -17.24 20.19 -9.99
CA ARG A 95 -16.19 21.17 -9.64
C ARG A 95 -14.78 20.58 -9.85
N HIS A 96 -14.54 19.35 -9.40
CA HIS A 96 -13.23 18.70 -9.54
C HIS A 96 -12.92 18.30 -10.99
N ASP A 97 -13.91 17.83 -11.71
CA ASP A 97 -13.78 17.47 -13.14
C ASP A 97 -13.46 18.68 -14.05
N GLY A 98 -13.72 19.91 -13.56
CA GLY A 98 -13.29 21.15 -14.22
C GLY A 98 -11.79 21.48 -14.05
N HIS A 99 -11.09 20.80 -13.16
CA HIS A 99 -9.67 21.05 -12.85
C HIS A 99 -8.80 19.91 -13.38
N HIS A 100 -8.51 19.94 -14.67
CA HIS A 100 -7.64 18.96 -15.32
C HIS A 100 -6.23 19.52 -15.54
N VAL A 101 -5.23 18.65 -15.43
CA VAL A 101 -3.91 18.92 -15.95
C VAL A 101 -4.00 18.92 -17.48
N LYS A 102 -3.46 19.95 -18.14
CA LYS A 102 -3.34 19.98 -19.58
C LYS A 102 -2.55 18.76 -20.04
N SER A 103 -3.04 18.04 -21.02
CA SER A 103 -2.35 16.88 -21.59
C SER A 103 -2.00 17.16 -23.05
N ALA A 104 -0.87 16.59 -23.49
CA ALA A 104 -0.45 16.61 -24.88
C ALA A 104 0.05 15.22 -25.30
N ASP A 105 0.03 14.94 -26.57
CA ASP A 105 0.49 13.67 -27.12
C ASP A 105 2.02 13.61 -27.15
N LEU A 106 2.60 12.61 -26.46
CA LEU A 106 4.04 12.42 -26.42
C LEU A 106 4.62 12.12 -27.81
N ALA A 107 3.89 11.39 -28.66
CA ALA A 107 4.41 10.97 -29.96
C ALA A 107 4.65 12.13 -30.92
N SER A 108 3.94 13.24 -30.72
CA SER A 108 4.07 14.47 -31.52
C SER A 108 4.80 15.61 -30.82
N TYR A 109 5.31 15.35 -29.57
CA TYR A 109 5.94 16.39 -28.80
C TYR A 109 7.37 16.70 -29.28
N GLU A 110 7.71 17.97 -29.32
CA GLU A 110 9.06 18.48 -29.63
C GLU A 110 9.49 19.47 -28.54
N GLY A 111 10.72 19.32 -28.02
CA GLY A 111 11.27 20.21 -26.99
C GLY A 111 11.71 19.50 -25.72
N ASN A 112 11.93 20.28 -24.67
CA ASN A 112 12.43 19.77 -23.40
C ASN A 112 11.30 19.17 -22.54
N CYS A 113 11.61 18.08 -21.88
CA CYS A 113 10.73 17.38 -20.96
C CYS A 113 11.35 17.27 -19.57
N TYR A 114 10.50 17.14 -18.58
CA TYR A 114 10.87 16.98 -17.17
C TYR A 114 10.25 15.70 -16.62
N LEU A 115 11.09 14.84 -16.04
CA LEU A 115 10.68 13.55 -15.51
C LEU A 115 10.50 13.62 -13.99
N GLY A 116 9.32 13.28 -13.49
CA GLY A 116 9.01 13.15 -12.06
C GLY A 116 8.76 11.70 -11.68
N ILE A 117 9.34 11.24 -10.57
CA ILE A 117 9.16 9.89 -10.03
C ILE A 117 8.77 9.98 -8.55
N ASP A 118 7.59 9.48 -8.19
CA ASP A 118 7.19 9.26 -6.81
C ASP A 118 7.27 7.77 -6.47
N ALA A 119 8.30 7.41 -5.73
CA ALA A 119 8.56 6.03 -5.30
C ALA A 119 8.03 5.78 -3.89
N GLY A 120 6.75 5.52 -3.78
CA GLY A 120 6.13 5.12 -2.50
C GLY A 120 6.53 3.71 -2.07
N SER A 121 6.15 3.33 -0.86
CA SER A 121 6.38 1.97 -0.33
C SER A 121 5.59 0.89 -1.09
N THR A 122 4.37 1.21 -1.50
CA THR A 122 3.44 0.26 -2.13
C THR A 122 3.32 0.48 -3.63
N THR A 123 3.35 1.73 -4.08
CA THR A 123 3.13 2.12 -5.48
C THR A 123 4.18 3.10 -5.97
N THR A 124 4.50 3.03 -7.26
CA THR A 124 5.33 4.04 -7.95
C THR A 124 4.48 4.75 -8.99
N LYS A 125 4.64 6.09 -9.04
CA LYS A 125 4.05 6.95 -10.06
C LYS A 125 5.17 7.63 -10.80
N VAL A 126 4.99 7.79 -12.12
CA VAL A 126 5.93 8.50 -12.98
C VAL A 126 5.14 9.42 -13.89
N ALA A 127 5.61 10.65 -14.03
CA ALA A 127 5.06 11.64 -14.95
C ALA A 127 6.17 12.24 -15.80
N LEU A 128 5.89 12.42 -17.09
CA LEU A 128 6.69 13.23 -17.99
C LEU A 128 5.86 14.45 -18.36
N ILE A 129 6.42 15.63 -18.17
CA ILE A 129 5.75 16.91 -18.51
C ILE A 129 6.59 17.70 -19.51
N GLY A 130 5.91 18.46 -20.36
CA GLY A 130 6.53 19.41 -21.26
C GLY A 130 6.88 20.74 -20.59
N GLU A 131 7.58 21.64 -21.32
CA GLU A 131 7.95 22.98 -20.83
C GLU A 131 6.75 23.84 -20.46
N ASP A 132 5.62 23.64 -21.11
CA ASP A 132 4.37 24.33 -20.83
C ASP A 132 3.55 23.71 -19.69
N GLY A 133 4.11 22.69 -18.98
CA GLY A 133 3.47 21.96 -17.91
C GLY A 133 2.44 20.93 -18.39
N SER A 134 2.30 20.67 -19.68
CA SER A 134 1.41 19.63 -20.19
C SER A 134 1.91 18.24 -19.82
N LEU A 135 0.99 17.36 -19.40
CA LEU A 135 1.28 15.96 -19.12
C LEU A 135 1.42 15.19 -20.43
N LEU A 136 2.62 14.68 -20.70
CA LEU A 136 2.96 13.91 -21.91
C LEU A 136 2.85 12.42 -21.68
N TYR A 137 3.14 11.96 -20.45
CA TYR A 137 3.08 10.57 -20.07
C TYR A 137 2.77 10.44 -18.59
N SER A 138 1.99 9.44 -18.22
CA SER A 138 1.73 9.06 -16.84
C SER A 138 1.80 7.56 -16.65
N PHE A 139 2.32 7.15 -15.48
CA PHE A 139 2.43 5.76 -15.08
C PHE A 139 2.07 5.62 -13.62
N TYR A 140 1.26 4.62 -13.31
CA TYR A 140 0.92 4.24 -11.94
C TYR A 140 0.94 2.72 -11.82
N SER A 141 1.69 2.18 -10.89
CA SER A 141 1.75 0.73 -10.69
C SER A 141 2.07 0.35 -9.25
N ASN A 142 1.59 -0.81 -8.84
CA ASN A 142 2.04 -1.47 -7.62
C ASN A 142 3.51 -1.89 -7.77
N ASN A 143 4.26 -1.77 -6.69
CA ASN A 143 5.69 -2.08 -6.65
C ASN A 143 5.99 -3.58 -6.58
N ASN A 144 5.04 -4.40 -6.15
CA ASN A 144 5.25 -5.83 -5.91
C ASN A 144 6.55 -6.11 -5.11
N GLY A 145 6.82 -5.26 -4.10
CA GLY A 145 8.02 -5.33 -3.26
C GLY A 145 9.28 -4.65 -3.83
N SER A 146 9.28 -4.14 -5.06
CA SER A 146 10.44 -3.49 -5.67
C SER A 146 10.11 -2.16 -6.37
N PRO A 147 10.14 -1.03 -5.64
CA PRO A 147 9.95 0.30 -6.24
C PRO A 147 10.94 0.60 -7.37
N LEU A 148 12.21 0.20 -7.21
CA LEU A 148 13.25 0.42 -8.22
C LEU A 148 12.93 -0.28 -9.55
N SER A 149 12.56 -1.56 -9.50
CA SER A 149 12.20 -2.31 -10.71
C SER A 149 10.98 -1.71 -11.41
N THR A 150 10.02 -1.20 -10.63
CA THR A 150 8.82 -0.52 -11.16
C THR A 150 9.18 0.79 -11.84
N ALA A 151 10.06 1.60 -11.25
CA ALA A 151 10.55 2.84 -11.86
C ALA A 151 11.35 2.57 -13.15
N ILE A 152 12.26 1.58 -13.14
CA ILE A 152 13.02 1.19 -14.33
C ILE A 152 12.08 0.78 -15.47
N ARG A 153 11.03 0.02 -15.18
CA ARG A 153 10.02 -0.37 -16.19
C ARG A 153 9.34 0.86 -16.80
N ALA A 154 8.91 1.81 -15.98
CA ALA A 154 8.29 3.05 -16.45
C ALA A 154 9.25 3.88 -17.32
N ILE A 155 10.51 4.02 -16.90
CA ILE A 155 11.53 4.76 -17.66
C ILE A 155 11.79 4.10 -19.01
N LYS A 156 11.92 2.78 -19.05
CA LYS A 156 12.08 2.05 -20.31
C LYS A 156 10.88 2.22 -21.24
N ASP A 157 9.67 2.25 -20.69
CA ASP A 157 8.46 2.49 -21.49
C ASP A 157 8.44 3.92 -22.05
N ILE A 158 8.83 4.93 -21.27
CA ILE A 158 8.99 6.31 -21.76
C ILE A 158 10.00 6.35 -22.91
N TYR A 159 11.20 5.81 -22.72
CA TYR A 159 12.24 5.85 -23.75
C TYR A 159 11.84 5.12 -25.04
N SER A 160 11.03 4.08 -24.94
CA SER A 160 10.51 3.38 -26.12
C SER A 160 9.51 4.19 -26.95
N LYS A 161 8.93 5.23 -26.34
CA LYS A 161 7.89 6.11 -26.94
C LYS A 161 8.37 7.54 -27.18
N LEU A 162 9.53 7.89 -26.65
CA LEU A 162 10.08 9.26 -26.72
C LEU A 162 10.52 9.57 -28.13
N PRO A 163 9.96 10.63 -28.77
CA PRO A 163 10.40 11.04 -30.10
C PRO A 163 11.83 11.58 -30.08
N GLU A 164 12.53 11.53 -31.21
CA GLU A 164 13.92 12.04 -31.36
C GLU A 164 14.05 13.53 -31.01
N LYS A 165 12.99 14.31 -31.22
CA LYS A 165 12.97 15.75 -30.95
C LYS A 165 12.56 16.12 -29.51
N ALA A 166 12.22 15.14 -28.68
CA ALA A 166 11.88 15.34 -27.27
C ALA A 166 13.06 14.95 -26.39
N HIS A 167 13.45 15.84 -25.48
CA HIS A 167 14.66 15.67 -24.66
C HIS A 167 14.33 15.75 -23.18
N ILE A 168 14.58 14.69 -22.40
CA ILE A 168 14.48 14.74 -20.95
C ILE A 168 15.70 15.46 -20.38
N VAL A 169 15.50 16.73 -20.00
CA VAL A 169 16.61 17.60 -19.55
C VAL A 169 16.82 17.58 -18.04
N HIS A 170 15.76 17.28 -17.27
CA HIS A 170 15.83 17.14 -15.81
C HIS A 170 14.94 16.02 -15.32
N SER A 171 15.39 15.40 -14.24
CA SER A 171 14.62 14.41 -13.51
C SER A 171 14.66 14.67 -12.01
N CYS A 172 13.56 14.35 -11.33
CA CYS A 172 13.44 14.44 -9.87
C CYS A 172 12.73 13.21 -9.32
N SER A 173 13.20 12.71 -8.18
CA SER A 173 12.54 11.62 -7.47
C SER A 173 12.18 12.03 -6.06
N THR A 174 11.07 11.48 -5.54
CA THR A 174 10.56 11.65 -4.18
C THR A 174 10.00 10.34 -3.64
N GLY A 175 9.58 10.34 -2.38
CA GLY A 175 9.00 9.18 -1.72
C GLY A 175 10.03 8.33 -0.95
N TYR A 176 9.55 7.28 -0.28
CA TYR A 176 10.41 6.43 0.57
C TYR A 176 11.51 5.68 -0.18
N GLY A 177 11.38 5.49 -1.50
CA GLY A 177 12.39 4.88 -2.38
C GLY A 177 13.40 5.85 -2.98
N GLU A 178 13.35 7.15 -2.65
CA GLU A 178 14.14 8.20 -3.27
C GLU A 178 15.67 7.94 -3.22
N ALA A 179 16.18 7.59 -2.03
CA ALA A 179 17.61 7.37 -1.86
C ALA A 179 18.13 6.20 -2.71
N LEU A 180 17.36 5.12 -2.80
CA LEU A 180 17.69 3.95 -3.62
C LEU A 180 17.66 4.29 -5.11
N GLN A 181 16.67 5.05 -5.55
CA GLN A 181 16.55 5.47 -6.95
C GLN A 181 17.66 6.45 -7.35
N LYS A 182 17.98 7.43 -6.51
CA LYS A 182 19.12 8.33 -6.74
C LYS A 182 20.44 7.59 -6.89
N ALA A 183 20.65 6.53 -6.10
CA ALA A 183 21.88 5.75 -6.17
C ALA A 183 21.96 4.87 -7.43
N ALA A 184 20.81 4.38 -7.92
CA ALA A 184 20.75 3.41 -9.01
C ALA A 184 20.57 4.04 -10.40
N LEU A 185 20.03 5.27 -10.49
CA LEU A 185 19.69 5.95 -11.74
C LEU A 185 20.58 7.17 -12.05
N LYS A 186 21.68 7.31 -11.32
CA LYS A 186 22.72 8.34 -11.59
C LYS A 186 23.52 8.05 -12.84
#